data_2e2c9d7c1ca1a50a227b58bc3fe665a2
#
_entry.id   2e2c9d7c1ca1a50a227b58bc3fe665a2
#
_cell.length_a   1.000
_cell.length_b   1.000
_cell.length_c   1.000
_cell.angle_alpha   90.00
_cell.angle_beta   90.00
_cell.angle_gamma   90.00
#
_symmetry.space_group_name_H-M   'P 1'
#
loop_
_entity.id
_entity.type
_entity.pdbx_description
1 polymer ?
#
loop_
_entity_poly.entity_id
_entity_poly.type
_entity_poly.pdbx_seq_one_letter_code
_entity_poly.pdbx_strand_id
1 'polypeptide(L)'
;MIIFGSQYSDVATLSCVPHYTGGQTYYYPGFNASRTEDAIKFAHELSELLAEQIGLEAVIRIRASRGLRMSSFHGNFFIRSTDLLALPNVPRDQKYVVEVAIDDDLKVPTACFQTALLHTACNGERRIRVVTTCLPVVNSISELYASANQQAIMAYLGTKGKKKKR
;
A
#
# COMPACT_ATOMS: atom_id res chain seq x y z
N MET A 1 -9.88 3.97 11.11
CA MET A 1 -11.33 3.97 11.42
C MET A 1 -11.69 2.72 12.19
N ILE A 2 -12.32 2.86 13.32
CA ILE A 2 -12.75 1.74 14.17
C ILE A 2 -14.28 1.68 14.13
N ILE A 3 -14.83 0.52 13.81
CA ILE A 3 -16.28 0.28 13.70
C ILE A 3 -16.68 -0.79 14.69
N PHE A 4 -17.53 -0.44 15.63
CA PHE A 4 -18.18 -1.37 16.54
C PHE A 4 -19.64 -1.56 16.09
N GLY A 5 -20.11 -2.78 15.98
CA GLY A 5 -21.49 -3.01 15.62
C GLY A 5 -21.98 -4.42 15.90
N SER A 6 -23.19 -4.53 16.47
CA SER A 6 -23.91 -5.79 16.59
C SER A 6 -24.91 -6.01 15.44
N GLN A 7 -25.17 -4.96 14.68
CA GLN A 7 -26.09 -4.97 13.54
C GLN A 7 -25.34 -4.78 12.24
N TYR A 8 -26.04 -4.94 11.11
CA TYR A 8 -25.49 -4.68 9.80
C TYR A 8 -24.95 -3.24 9.69
N SER A 9 -23.71 -3.12 9.23
CA SER A 9 -23.04 -1.85 8.97
C SER A 9 -22.52 -1.86 7.54
N ASP A 10 -22.73 -0.79 6.78
CA ASP A 10 -22.16 -0.63 5.44
C ASP A 10 -20.67 -0.30 5.53
N VAL A 11 -19.86 -1.33 5.86
CA VAL A 11 -18.42 -1.23 5.96
C VAL A 11 -17.79 -0.85 4.62
N ALA A 12 -18.43 -1.19 3.50
CA ALA A 12 -17.91 -0.89 2.17
C ALA A 12 -17.88 0.62 1.93
N THR A 13 -18.95 1.34 2.23
CA THR A 13 -19.01 2.81 2.13
C THR A 13 -18.12 3.47 3.17
N LEU A 14 -18.19 3.02 4.43
CA LEU A 14 -17.40 3.59 5.51
C LEU A 14 -15.89 3.43 5.29
N SER A 15 -15.44 2.33 4.68
CA SER A 15 -14.02 2.09 4.38
C SER A 15 -13.44 3.00 3.29
N CYS A 16 -14.28 3.78 2.59
CA CYS A 16 -13.79 4.77 1.63
C CYS A 16 -12.97 5.88 2.31
N VAL A 17 -13.34 6.28 3.54
CA VAL A 17 -12.62 7.32 4.28
C VAL A 17 -11.16 6.92 4.54
N PRO A 18 -10.86 5.80 5.21
CA PRO A 18 -9.48 5.38 5.42
C PRO A 18 -8.76 5.01 4.10
N HIS A 19 -9.49 4.56 3.07
CA HIS A 19 -8.89 4.26 1.78
C HIS A 19 -8.21 5.49 1.15
N TYR A 20 -8.90 6.63 1.10
CA TYR A 20 -8.35 7.85 0.50
C TYR A 20 -7.42 8.63 1.42
N THR A 21 -7.49 8.42 2.73
CA THR A 21 -6.60 9.06 3.70
C THR A 21 -5.37 8.24 4.07
N GLY A 22 -5.15 7.07 3.43
CA GLY A 22 -4.02 6.19 3.73
C GLY A 22 -4.14 5.47 5.07
N GLY A 23 -5.35 5.40 5.64
CA GLY A 23 -5.63 4.73 6.90
C GLY A 23 -6.06 3.27 6.74
N GLN A 24 -6.51 2.69 7.85
CA GLN A 24 -7.01 1.31 7.92
C GLN A 24 -8.41 1.26 8.54
N THR A 25 -9.14 0.18 8.28
CA THR A 25 -10.46 -0.08 8.86
C THR A 25 -10.38 -1.29 9.77
N TYR A 26 -10.75 -1.11 11.03
CA TYR A 26 -10.90 -2.15 12.04
C TYR A 26 -12.38 -2.36 12.31
N TYR A 27 -12.86 -3.59 12.15
CA TYR A 27 -14.26 -3.93 12.35
C TYR A 27 -14.41 -5.00 13.44
N TYR A 28 -15.19 -4.69 14.46
CA TYR A 28 -15.46 -5.54 15.61
C TYR A 28 -16.96 -5.90 15.66
N PRO A 29 -17.38 -6.94 14.94
CA PRO A 29 -18.76 -7.39 14.96
C PRO A 29 -19.10 -7.98 16.33
N GLY A 30 -20.21 -7.52 16.93
CA GLY A 30 -20.67 -8.04 18.21
C GLY A 30 -19.72 -7.78 19.40
N PHE A 31 -18.92 -6.72 19.34
CA PHE A 31 -17.98 -6.33 20.40
C PHE A 31 -18.70 -6.19 21.75
N ASN A 32 -18.16 -6.83 22.78
CA ASN A 32 -18.63 -6.71 24.13
C ASN A 32 -17.46 -6.46 25.09
N ALA A 33 -17.43 -5.26 25.67
CA ALA A 33 -16.37 -4.85 26.59
C ALA A 33 -16.30 -5.74 27.87
N SER A 34 -17.37 -6.43 28.21
CA SER A 34 -17.39 -7.37 29.34
C SER A 34 -16.70 -8.71 29.04
N ARG A 35 -16.43 -9.00 27.76
CA ARG A 35 -15.62 -10.15 27.36
C ARG A 35 -14.16 -9.78 27.39
N THR A 36 -13.40 -10.47 28.22
CA THR A 36 -11.97 -10.22 28.38
C THR A 36 -11.20 -10.34 27.04
N GLU A 37 -11.55 -11.31 26.20
CA GLU A 37 -10.92 -11.53 24.90
C GLU A 37 -11.12 -10.34 23.95
N ASP A 38 -12.35 -9.82 23.84
CA ASP A 38 -12.68 -8.67 22.99
C ASP A 38 -11.95 -7.41 23.48
N ALA A 39 -11.94 -7.19 24.80
CA ALA A 39 -11.29 -6.06 25.43
C ALA A 39 -9.77 -6.09 25.24
N ILE A 40 -9.12 -7.25 25.45
CA ILE A 40 -7.68 -7.43 25.25
C ILE A 40 -7.30 -7.21 23.80
N LYS A 41 -8.03 -7.83 22.86
CA LYS A 41 -7.79 -7.67 21.42
C LYS A 41 -7.87 -6.20 21.01
N PHE A 42 -8.93 -5.51 21.41
CA PHE A 42 -9.09 -4.09 21.09
C PHE A 42 -8.00 -3.23 21.71
N ALA A 43 -7.66 -3.44 22.98
CA ALA A 43 -6.61 -2.70 23.66
C ALA A 43 -5.25 -2.90 23.01
N HIS A 44 -4.93 -4.13 22.59
CA HIS A 44 -3.69 -4.45 21.90
C HIS A 44 -3.60 -3.74 20.53
N GLU A 45 -4.61 -3.90 19.67
CA GLU A 45 -4.64 -3.28 18.35
C GLU A 45 -4.65 -1.74 18.43
N LEU A 46 -5.35 -1.17 19.41
CA LEU A 46 -5.34 0.29 19.64
C LEU A 46 -3.98 0.77 20.14
N SER A 47 -3.34 0.04 21.05
CA SER A 47 -2.01 0.36 21.55
C SER A 47 -0.97 0.34 20.44
N GLU A 48 -0.99 -0.69 19.60
CA GLU A 48 -0.10 -0.77 18.43
C GLU A 48 -0.32 0.41 17.48
N LEU A 49 -1.59 0.73 17.16
CA LEU A 49 -1.93 1.85 16.28
C LEU A 49 -1.44 3.20 16.80
N LEU A 50 -1.56 3.43 18.11
CA LEU A 50 -1.14 4.69 18.73
C LEU A 50 0.37 4.78 18.95
N ALA A 51 1.04 3.66 19.14
CA ALA A 51 2.50 3.60 19.32
C ALA A 51 3.27 3.61 17.99
N GLU A 52 2.58 3.33 16.87
CA GLU A 52 3.22 3.25 15.55
C GLU A 52 3.72 4.61 15.06
N GLN A 53 4.95 4.63 14.54
CA GLN A 53 5.48 5.81 13.86
C GLN A 53 4.86 5.93 12.46
N ILE A 54 4.02 6.92 12.28
CA ILE A 54 3.32 7.19 11.02
C ILE A 54 4.02 8.35 10.30
N GLY A 55 4.27 8.18 9.00
CA GLY A 55 4.64 9.29 8.14
C GLY A 55 3.40 10.11 7.78
N LEU A 56 3.51 11.43 7.78
CA LEU A 56 2.42 12.36 7.50
C LEU A 56 2.70 13.16 6.23
N GLU A 57 1.64 13.65 5.58
CA GLU A 57 1.73 14.54 4.40
C GLU A 57 2.66 13.98 3.33
N ALA A 58 2.52 12.69 3.04
CA ALA A 58 3.44 12.02 2.17
C ALA A 58 3.01 12.07 0.70
N VAL A 59 4.03 12.01 -0.15
CA VAL A 59 3.88 11.89 -1.59
C VAL A 59 4.84 10.83 -2.09
N ILE A 60 4.32 9.85 -2.84
CA ILE A 60 5.13 8.84 -3.53
C ILE A 60 5.16 9.15 -5.02
N ARG A 61 6.35 9.08 -5.58
CA ARG A 61 6.57 9.10 -7.01
C ARG A 61 7.40 7.91 -7.42
N ILE A 62 6.93 7.18 -8.45
CA ILE A 62 7.61 6.01 -8.97
C ILE A 62 7.99 6.28 -10.41
N ARG A 63 9.26 6.06 -10.73
CA ARG A 63 9.82 6.20 -12.08
C ARG A 63 10.46 4.89 -12.49
N ALA A 64 10.46 4.62 -13.79
CA ALA A 64 11.12 3.47 -14.39
C ALA A 64 12.02 3.89 -15.54
N SER A 65 12.88 2.96 -15.96
CA SER A 65 13.69 3.10 -17.18
C SER A 65 12.81 3.34 -18.39
N ARG A 66 13.41 3.91 -19.43
CA ARG A 66 12.73 4.17 -20.71
C ARG A 66 12.16 2.86 -21.29
N GLY A 67 10.99 2.93 -21.89
CA GLY A 67 10.25 1.79 -22.43
C GLY A 67 9.28 1.14 -21.43
N LEU A 68 9.27 1.60 -20.19
CA LEU A 68 8.36 1.14 -19.14
C LEU A 68 7.42 2.26 -18.70
N ARG A 69 6.15 1.92 -18.49
CA ARG A 69 5.12 2.84 -18.01
C ARG A 69 4.36 2.26 -16.82
N MET A 70 4.08 3.13 -15.84
CA MET A 70 3.16 2.78 -14.74
C MET A 70 1.74 2.77 -15.28
N SER A 71 1.07 1.60 -15.26
CA SER A 71 -0.27 1.42 -15.83
C SER A 71 -1.38 1.53 -14.79
N SER A 72 -1.18 0.96 -13.62
CA SER A 72 -2.20 0.92 -12.56
C SER A 72 -1.57 0.98 -11.17
N PHE A 73 -2.30 1.58 -10.25
CA PHE A 73 -1.90 1.74 -8.86
C PHE A 73 -2.95 1.11 -7.94
N HIS A 74 -2.50 0.33 -6.94
CA HIS A 74 -3.37 -0.34 -5.97
C HIS A 74 -2.85 -0.11 -4.55
N GLY A 75 -3.74 0.27 -3.65
CA GLY A 75 -3.44 0.58 -2.26
C GLY A 75 -4.36 1.68 -1.72
N ASN A 76 -4.07 2.13 -0.51
CA ASN A 76 -4.82 3.19 0.16
C ASN A 76 -4.12 4.52 -0.04
N PHE A 77 -4.51 5.27 -1.06
CA PHE A 77 -3.96 6.57 -1.42
C PHE A 77 -4.93 7.35 -2.32
N PHE A 78 -4.64 8.61 -2.53
CA PHE A 78 -5.29 9.45 -3.53
C PHE A 78 -4.35 9.68 -4.71
N ILE A 79 -4.81 9.44 -5.93
CA ILE A 79 -4.04 9.72 -7.16
C ILE A 79 -4.22 11.19 -7.50
N ARG A 80 -3.15 11.97 -7.33
CA ARG A 80 -3.17 13.41 -7.61
C ARG A 80 -2.86 13.73 -9.08
N SER A 81 -2.00 12.93 -9.69
CA SER A 81 -1.66 13.00 -11.11
C SER A 81 -1.20 11.62 -11.60
N THR A 82 -0.86 11.48 -12.87
CA THR A 82 -0.52 10.21 -13.53
C THR A 82 0.57 9.38 -12.81
N ASP A 83 1.49 10.04 -12.11
CA ASP A 83 2.64 9.38 -11.45
C ASP A 83 2.84 9.82 -9.99
N LEU A 84 1.91 10.61 -9.44
CA LEU A 84 2.03 11.18 -8.10
C LEU A 84 0.91 10.67 -7.21
N LEU A 85 1.27 9.88 -6.20
CA LEU A 85 0.36 9.35 -5.19
C LEU A 85 0.44 10.21 -3.95
N ALA A 86 -0.69 10.78 -3.53
CA ALA A 86 -0.80 11.52 -2.29
C ALA A 86 -1.27 10.59 -1.16
N LEU A 87 -0.53 10.60 -0.07
CA LEU A 87 -0.77 9.78 1.11
C LEU A 87 -0.81 10.69 2.33
N PRO A 88 -1.99 11.10 2.80
CA PRO A 88 -2.09 11.88 4.03
C PRO A 88 -1.39 11.20 5.21
N ASN A 89 -1.48 9.86 5.26
CA ASN A 89 -0.82 9.00 6.25
C ASN A 89 -0.07 7.85 5.57
N VAL A 90 1.10 7.51 6.10
CA VAL A 90 1.89 6.34 5.69
C VAL A 90 2.18 5.49 6.92
N PRO A 91 1.26 4.58 7.30
CA PRO A 91 1.51 3.60 8.34
C PRO A 91 2.59 2.60 7.89
N ARG A 92 3.24 1.97 8.86
CA ARG A 92 4.35 1.04 8.63
C ARG A 92 3.96 -0.20 7.82
N ASP A 93 2.75 -0.71 8.02
CA ASP A 93 2.28 -1.99 7.44
C ASP A 93 1.56 -1.84 6.09
N GLN A 94 1.51 -0.65 5.53
CA GLN A 94 0.85 -0.44 4.25
C GLN A 94 1.68 -0.99 3.08
N LYS A 95 0.98 -1.67 2.18
CA LYS A 95 1.54 -2.20 0.94
C LYS A 95 0.94 -1.46 -0.25
N TYR A 96 1.80 -1.02 -1.15
CA TYR A 96 1.40 -0.37 -2.39
C TYR A 96 1.85 -1.24 -3.56
N VAL A 97 0.95 -1.44 -4.52
CA VAL A 97 1.23 -2.24 -5.71
C VAL A 97 1.09 -1.37 -6.93
N VAL A 98 2.06 -1.46 -7.82
CA VAL A 98 2.06 -0.73 -9.08
C VAL A 98 2.23 -1.72 -10.22
N GLU A 99 1.31 -1.67 -11.18
CA GLU A 99 1.41 -2.45 -12.40
C GLU A 99 2.25 -1.66 -13.41
N VAL A 100 3.18 -2.35 -14.03
CA VAL A 100 4.09 -1.77 -15.03
C VAL A 100 3.78 -2.40 -16.38
N ALA A 101 3.58 -1.57 -17.39
CA ALA A 101 3.47 -1.99 -18.79
C ALA A 101 4.79 -1.77 -19.51
N ILE A 102 5.11 -2.66 -20.43
CA ILE A 102 6.23 -2.54 -21.36
C ILE A 102 5.65 -1.93 -22.62
N ASP A 103 6.02 -0.69 -22.92
CA ASP A 103 5.53 0.02 -24.10
C ASP A 103 6.49 -0.12 -25.32
N ASP A 104 7.78 -0.27 -25.06
CA ASP A 104 8.82 -0.43 -26.09
C ASP A 104 9.72 -1.63 -25.76
N ASP A 105 10.34 -2.22 -26.77
CA ASP A 105 11.35 -3.26 -26.60
C ASP A 105 12.51 -2.77 -25.73
N LEU A 106 12.77 -3.47 -24.64
CA LEU A 106 13.85 -3.16 -23.73
C LEU A 106 15.19 -3.64 -24.32
N LYS A 107 15.92 -2.74 -24.94
CA LYS A 107 17.25 -3.01 -25.53
C LYS A 107 18.40 -2.99 -24.52
N VAL A 108 18.08 -2.78 -23.24
CA VAL A 108 19.06 -2.69 -22.14
C VAL A 108 19.05 -3.96 -21.32
N PRO A 109 20.20 -4.38 -20.77
CA PRO A 109 20.27 -5.62 -19.99
C PRO A 109 19.60 -5.49 -18.60
N THR A 110 19.35 -4.27 -18.16
CA THR A 110 18.81 -4.00 -16.82
C THR A 110 17.75 -2.91 -16.87
N ALA A 111 16.62 -3.15 -16.25
CA ALA A 111 15.56 -2.19 -16.03
C ALA A 111 15.60 -1.70 -14.58
N CYS A 112 15.62 -0.39 -14.37
CA CYS A 112 15.69 0.23 -13.07
C CYS A 112 14.38 0.93 -12.72
N PHE A 113 13.98 0.79 -11.45
CA PHE A 113 12.83 1.45 -10.85
C PHE A 113 13.31 2.33 -9.70
N GLN A 114 12.84 3.55 -9.65
CA GLN A 114 13.15 4.47 -8.55
C GLN A 114 11.86 4.92 -7.89
N THR A 115 11.73 4.61 -6.60
CA THR A 115 10.63 5.05 -5.76
C THR A 115 11.12 6.14 -4.81
N ALA A 116 10.53 7.32 -4.90
CA ALA A 116 10.81 8.43 -4.01
C ALA A 116 9.60 8.71 -3.13
N LEU A 117 9.80 8.66 -1.82
CA LEU A 117 8.81 8.98 -0.78
C LEU A 117 9.24 10.24 -0.04
N LEU A 118 8.49 11.31 -0.20
CA LEU A 118 8.58 12.51 0.61
C LEU A 118 7.54 12.42 1.73
N HIS A 119 7.94 12.59 2.98
CA HIS A 119 7.03 12.53 4.13
C HIS A 119 7.51 13.40 5.29
N THR A 120 6.61 13.74 6.18
CA THR A 120 6.93 14.34 7.48
C THR A 120 6.93 13.23 8.53
N ALA A 121 8.03 13.10 9.26
CA ALA A 121 8.14 12.14 10.37
C ALA A 121 7.37 12.65 11.61
N CYS A 122 7.11 11.76 12.59
CA CYS A 122 6.39 12.11 13.82
C CYS A 122 7.03 13.25 14.62
N ASN A 123 8.35 13.44 14.49
CA ASN A 123 9.10 14.52 15.13
C ASN A 123 9.05 15.86 14.34
N GLY A 124 8.25 15.94 13.28
CA GLY A 124 8.12 17.14 12.44
C GLY A 124 9.19 17.30 11.36
N GLU A 125 10.18 16.41 11.29
CA GLU A 125 11.20 16.48 10.24
C GLU A 125 10.65 16.09 8.88
N ARG A 126 10.96 16.88 7.87
CA ARG A 126 10.66 16.56 6.48
C ARG A 126 11.76 15.68 5.89
N ARG A 127 11.40 14.48 5.43
CA ARG A 127 12.36 13.48 4.93
C ARG A 127 12.00 13.02 3.53
N ILE A 128 13.03 12.72 2.75
CA ILE A 128 12.90 12.05 1.45
C ILE A 128 13.62 10.71 1.55
N ARG A 129 12.88 9.63 1.22
CA ARG A 129 13.46 8.29 1.03
C ARG A 129 13.45 7.95 -0.44
N VAL A 130 14.58 7.55 -0.97
CA VAL A 130 14.72 7.10 -2.36
C VAL A 130 15.21 5.67 -2.35
N VAL A 131 14.46 4.79 -2.99
CA VAL A 131 14.81 3.38 -3.18
C VAL A 131 14.94 3.13 -4.67
N THR A 132 16.09 2.64 -5.09
CA THR A 132 16.33 2.24 -6.48
C THR A 132 16.48 0.73 -6.54
N THR A 133 15.68 0.09 -7.37
CA THR A 133 15.72 -1.35 -7.62
C THR A 133 16.01 -1.58 -9.09
N CYS A 134 17.02 -2.38 -9.39
CA CYS A 134 17.36 -2.75 -10.76
C CYS A 134 17.11 -4.25 -10.95
N LEU A 135 16.43 -4.60 -12.02
CA LEU A 135 16.09 -5.98 -12.37
C LEU A 135 16.72 -6.33 -13.72
N PRO A 136 17.25 -7.54 -13.90
CA PRO A 136 17.72 -7.99 -15.21
C PRO A 136 16.57 -8.12 -16.20
N VAL A 137 16.82 -7.78 -17.45
CA VAL A 137 15.91 -7.99 -18.58
C VAL A 137 16.26 -9.34 -19.19
N VAL A 138 15.30 -10.26 -19.23
CA VAL A 138 15.48 -11.62 -19.71
C VAL A 138 14.50 -11.92 -20.84
N ASN A 139 14.91 -12.76 -21.80
CA ASN A 139 14.08 -13.20 -22.91
C ASN A 139 13.51 -14.60 -22.72
N SER A 140 13.95 -15.30 -21.65
CA SER A 140 13.53 -16.65 -21.32
C SER A 140 12.40 -16.66 -20.30
N ILE A 141 11.30 -17.31 -20.65
CA ILE A 141 10.16 -17.51 -19.72
C ILE A 141 10.60 -18.32 -18.50
N SER A 142 11.50 -19.26 -18.64
CA SER A 142 12.02 -20.10 -17.55
C SER A 142 12.74 -19.25 -16.49
N GLU A 143 13.59 -18.30 -16.92
CA GLU A 143 14.28 -17.39 -16.02
C GLU A 143 13.31 -16.41 -15.33
N LEU A 144 12.28 -15.97 -16.04
CA LEU A 144 11.22 -15.13 -15.48
C LEU A 144 10.50 -15.84 -14.32
N TYR A 145 10.09 -17.09 -14.51
CA TYR A 145 9.44 -17.88 -13.46
C TYR A 145 10.38 -18.19 -12.29
N ALA A 146 11.65 -18.48 -12.56
CA ALA A 146 12.63 -18.72 -11.50
C ALA A 146 12.87 -17.52 -10.58
N SER A 147 12.71 -16.30 -11.10
CA SER A 147 12.85 -15.06 -10.34
C SER A 147 11.59 -14.61 -9.59
N ALA A 148 10.46 -15.31 -9.76
CA ALA A 148 9.18 -14.91 -9.20
C ALA A 148 9.18 -14.90 -7.67
N ASN A 149 8.85 -13.75 -7.08
CA ASN A 149 8.73 -13.60 -5.64
C ASN A 149 7.29 -13.89 -5.17
N GLN A 150 7.09 -15.02 -4.49
CA GLN A 150 5.77 -15.47 -4.02
C GLN A 150 5.12 -14.47 -3.07
N GLN A 151 5.88 -13.82 -2.19
CA GLN A 151 5.34 -12.82 -1.26
C GLN A 151 4.81 -11.59 -2.00
N ALA A 152 5.52 -11.13 -3.03
CA ALA A 152 5.07 -10.02 -3.86
C ALA A 152 3.79 -10.38 -4.65
N ILE A 153 3.71 -11.59 -5.18
CA ILE A 153 2.52 -12.10 -5.88
C ILE A 153 1.32 -12.17 -4.93
N MET A 154 1.50 -12.69 -3.71
CA MET A 154 0.43 -12.73 -2.70
C MET A 154 -0.04 -11.32 -2.32
N ALA A 155 0.87 -10.37 -2.13
CA ALA A 155 0.53 -8.98 -1.83
C ALA A 155 -0.26 -8.34 -2.99
N TYR A 156 0.14 -8.59 -4.23
CA TYR A 156 -0.56 -8.13 -5.44
C TYR A 156 -1.99 -8.69 -5.51
N LEU A 157 -2.15 -10.00 -5.39
CA LEU A 157 -3.45 -10.66 -5.47
C LEU A 157 -4.40 -10.19 -4.36
N GLY A 158 -3.89 -10.07 -3.13
CA GLY A 158 -4.66 -9.58 -1.98
C GLY A 158 -5.11 -8.13 -2.16
N THR A 159 -4.25 -7.27 -2.69
CA THR A 159 -4.56 -5.85 -2.90
C THR A 159 -5.52 -5.64 -4.08
N LYS A 160 -5.35 -6.41 -5.17
CA LYS A 160 -6.21 -6.37 -6.36
C LYS A 160 -7.60 -6.97 -6.07
N GLY A 161 -7.67 -8.03 -5.27
CA GLY A 161 -8.94 -8.67 -4.87
C GLY A 161 -9.87 -7.74 -4.09
N LYS A 162 -9.33 -6.85 -3.26
CA LYS A 162 -10.10 -5.82 -2.56
C LYS A 162 -10.80 -4.84 -3.51
N LYS A 163 -10.20 -4.55 -4.66
CA LYS A 163 -10.75 -3.59 -5.66
C LYS A 163 -11.89 -4.17 -6.49
N LYS A 164 -11.95 -5.50 -6.67
CA LYS A 164 -13.00 -6.18 -7.45
C LYS A 164 -14.34 -6.32 -6.71
N LYS A 165 -14.38 -6.10 -5.40
CA LYS A 165 -15.57 -6.23 -4.55
C LYS A 165 -16.30 -4.88 -4.29
N ARG A 166 -15.94 -3.83 -5.01
CA ARG A 166 -16.56 -2.49 -4.94
C ARG A 166 -17.33 -2.16 -6.23
#